data_6d61c06a2dcfb537f8d69b2bb112fdf2
#
_entry.id   6d61c06a2dcfb537f8d69b2bb112fdf2
#
_cell.length_a   1.000
_cell.length_b   1.000
_cell.length_c   1.000
_cell.angle_alpha   90.00
_cell.angle_beta   90.00
_cell.angle_gamma   90.00
#
_symmetry.space_group_name_H-M   'P 1'
#
loop_
_entity.id
_entity.type
_entity.pdbx_description
1 polymer ?
#
loop_
_entity_poly.entity_id
_entity_poly.type
_entity_poly.pdbx_seq_one_letter_code
_entity_poly.pdbx_strand_id
1 'polypeptide(L)' 'MYIEEEDLYFTLNSKREELKLFNGAKCKIVNSRRNDNLLEVYVYGFNSFILVGADELDE' A
#
# COMPACT_ATOMS: atom_id res chain seq x y z
N MET A 1 18.74 -0.97 -19.79
CA MET A 1 18.65 -0.62 -18.40
C MET A 1 17.24 -0.28 -18.04
N TYR A 2 16.85 -0.68 -16.96
CA TYR A 2 15.48 -0.46 -16.57
C TYR A 2 15.44 0.42 -15.33
N ILE A 3 14.24 0.89 -15.04
CA ILE A 3 14.05 1.81 -13.94
C ILE A 3 13.57 1.03 -12.75
N GLU A 4 14.06 1.44 -11.60
CA GLU A 4 13.68 0.79 -10.37
C GLU A 4 12.34 1.33 -9.92
N GLU A 5 11.34 0.51 -9.97
CA GLU A 5 10.04 0.92 -9.48
C GLU A 5 9.99 0.92 -7.98
N GLU A 6 10.96 0.31 -7.36
CA GLU A 6 10.92 0.26 -5.91
C GLU A 6 11.04 1.64 -5.30
N ASP A 7 11.34 2.63 -6.11
CA ASP A 7 11.40 3.98 -5.58
C ASP A 7 10.04 4.56 -5.27
N LEU A 8 8.99 3.88 -5.70
CA LEU A 8 7.64 4.38 -5.48
C LEU A 8 7.06 3.76 -4.23
N TYR A 9 7.30 4.42 -3.13
CA TYR A 9 6.77 3.97 -1.85
C TYR A 9 5.71 4.92 -1.36
N PHE A 10 4.83 4.37 -0.56
CA PHE A 10 3.73 5.14 0.01
C PHE A 10 3.66 4.87 1.49
N THR A 11 3.05 5.78 2.21
CA THR A 11 2.81 5.59 3.64
C THR A 11 1.33 5.29 3.82
N LEU A 12 1.02 4.24 4.56
CA LEU A 12 -0.36 3.90 4.79
C LEU A 12 -0.99 4.86 5.78
N ASN A 13 -2.17 5.32 5.44
CA ASN A 13 -2.92 6.24 6.28
C ASN A 13 -4.39 5.92 6.11
N SER A 14 -4.85 4.91 6.81
CA SER A 14 -6.20 4.41 6.67
C SER A 14 -7.03 4.76 7.89
N LYS A 15 -8.31 5.00 7.66
CA LYS A 15 -9.24 5.23 8.75
C LYS A 15 -9.98 3.98 9.15
N ARG A 16 -9.74 2.88 8.45
CA ARG A 16 -10.39 1.62 8.78
C ARG A 16 -9.75 1.01 10.00
N GLU A 17 -10.59 0.55 10.92
CA GLU A 17 -10.10 0.00 12.18
C GLU A 17 -9.11 -1.14 11.95
N GLU A 18 -9.44 -2.01 11.01
CA GLU A 18 -8.63 -3.21 10.82
C GLU A 18 -7.27 -2.91 10.24
N LEU A 19 -7.08 -1.72 9.70
CA LEU A 19 -5.80 -1.35 9.10
C LEU A 19 -5.01 -0.35 9.92
N LYS A 20 -5.56 0.09 11.04
CA LYS A 20 -4.90 1.15 11.80
C LYS A 20 -3.54 0.75 12.32
N LEU A 21 -3.35 -0.53 12.59
CA LEU A 21 -2.06 -0.96 13.11
C LEU A 21 -0.95 -0.80 12.07
N PHE A 22 -1.32 -0.72 10.80
CA PHE A 22 -0.31 -0.55 9.75
C PHE A 22 -0.04 0.91 9.44
N ASN A 23 -0.80 1.84 10.02
CA ASN A 23 -0.65 3.25 9.67
C ASN A 23 0.77 3.72 9.98
N GLY A 24 1.30 4.50 9.06
CA GLY A 24 2.66 4.98 9.17
C GLY A 24 3.68 4.05 8.56
N ALA A 25 3.27 2.86 8.14
CA ALA A 25 4.20 1.91 7.55
C ALA A 25 4.43 2.23 6.09
N LYS A 26 5.64 1.91 5.63
CA LYS A 26 5.97 2.04 4.23
C LYS A 26 5.32 0.92 3.44
N CYS A 27 4.72 1.26 2.32
CA CYS A 27 4.02 0.29 1.49
C CYS A 27 4.47 0.41 0.05
N LYS A 28 4.35 -0.69 -0.67
CA LYS A 28 4.68 -0.73 -2.08
C LYS A 28 3.52 -1.39 -2.81
N ILE A 29 3.06 -0.77 -3.88
CA ILE A 29 1.97 -1.34 -4.67
C ILE A 29 2.50 -2.51 -5.46
N VAL A 30 1.87 -3.67 -5.29
CA VAL A 30 2.28 -4.88 -5.99
C VAL A 30 1.24 -5.34 -6.99
N ASN A 31 0.01 -4.85 -6.89
CA ASN A 31 -1.02 -5.21 -7.85
C ASN A 31 -2.12 -4.18 -7.82
N SER A 32 -2.80 -4.04 -8.94
CA SER A 32 -3.89 -3.08 -9.05
C SER A 32 -5.14 -3.85 -9.46
N ARG A 33 -6.20 -3.75 -8.67
CA ARG A 33 -7.43 -4.46 -8.92
C ARG A 33 -8.49 -3.49 -9.44
N ARG A 34 -8.64 -3.48 -10.74
CA ARG A 34 -9.50 -2.48 -11.37
C ARG A 34 -10.96 -2.63 -10.99
N ASN A 35 -11.41 -3.87 -10.88
CA ASN A 35 -12.82 -4.09 -10.64
C ASN A 35 -13.26 -3.58 -9.29
N ASP A 36 -12.36 -3.59 -8.33
CA ASP A 36 -12.69 -3.20 -6.97
C ASP A 36 -12.16 -1.83 -6.62
N ASN A 37 -11.44 -1.20 -7.54
CA ASN A 37 -10.76 0.05 -7.24
C ASN A 37 -9.85 -0.08 -6.04
N LEU A 38 -9.28 -1.26 -5.88
CA LEU A 38 -8.40 -1.53 -4.76
C LEU A 38 -7.00 -1.79 -5.26
N LEU A 39 -6.05 -1.50 -4.40
CA LEU A 39 -4.66 -1.76 -4.68
C LEU A 39 -4.15 -2.75 -3.66
N GLU A 40 -3.42 -3.74 -4.14
CA GLU A 40 -2.76 -4.66 -3.24
C GLU A 40 -1.38 -4.13 -2.96
N VAL A 41 -1.06 -3.96 -1.70
CA VAL A 41 0.21 -3.39 -1.30
C VAL A 41 0.91 -4.31 -0.33
N TYR A 42 2.23 -4.27 -0.39
CA TYR A 42 3.07 -4.97 0.57
C TYR A 42 3.47 -3.99 1.66
N VAL A 43 3.27 -4.38 2.90
CA VAL A 43 3.55 -3.51 4.02
C VAL A 43 4.88 -3.90 4.63
N TYR A 44 5.86 -3.02 4.50
CA TYR A 44 7.18 -3.29 5.02
C TYR A 44 7.16 -3.28 6.54
N GLY A 45 7.94 -4.17 7.09
CA GLY A 45 7.98 -4.29 8.54
C GLY A 45 6.97 -5.26 9.09
N PHE A 46 5.90 -5.53 8.35
CA PHE A 46 4.87 -6.47 8.78
C PHE A 46 4.84 -7.71 7.91
N ASN A 47 5.57 -7.69 6.78
CA ASN A 47 5.58 -8.83 5.86
C ASN A 47 4.18 -9.24 5.47
N SER A 48 3.33 -8.26 5.23
CA SER A 48 1.93 -8.54 4.95
C SER A 48 1.51 -7.87 3.66
N PHE A 49 0.52 -8.47 2.99
CA PHE A 49 -0.11 -7.89 1.82
C PHE A 49 -1.53 -7.53 2.21
N ILE A 50 -1.95 -6.31 1.88
CA ILE A 50 -3.29 -5.87 2.21
C ILE A 50 -3.89 -5.16 1.00
N LEU A 51 -5.21 -5.03 1.01
CA LEU A 51 -5.93 -4.32 -0.04
C LEU A 51 -6.38 -2.97 0.51
N VAL A 52 -6.04 -1.92 -0.22
CA VAL A 52 -6.37 -0.56 0.21
C VAL A 52 -6.83 0.23 -0.98
N GLY A 53 -7.54 1.32 -0.69
CA GLY A 53 -7.88 2.27 -1.72
C GLY A 53 -6.74 3.25 -1.92
N ALA A 54 -6.74 3.88 -3.09
CA ALA A 54 -5.68 4.85 -3.39
C ALA A 54 -5.66 6.00 -2.40
N ASP A 55 -6.82 6.35 -1.87
CA ASP A 55 -6.90 7.46 -0.94
C ASP A 55 -6.36 7.11 0.44
N GLU A 56 -6.00 5.87 0.65
CA GLU A 56 -5.41 5.44 1.92
C GLU A 56 -3.89 5.43 1.87
N LEU A 57 -3.33 5.83 0.76
CA LEU A 57 -1.88 5.86 0.59
C LEU A 57 -1.41 7.29 0.42
N ASP A 58 -0.38 7.65 1.16
CA ASP A 58 0.25 8.97 1.07
C ASP A 58 1.64 8.81 0.48
N GLU A 59 2.00 9.74 -0.36
CA GLU A 59 3.36 9.74 -0.91
C GLU A 59 4.38 10.34 0.01
#